data_a0e27adcbdccb1d10f3d49fdd6c5f5ec
#
_entry.id   a0e27adcbdccb1d10f3d49fdd6c5f5ec
#
_cell.length_a   1.000
_cell.length_b   1.000
_cell.length_c   1.000
_cell.angle_alpha   90.00
_cell.angle_beta   90.00
_cell.angle_gamma   90.00
#
_symmetry.space_group_name_H-M   'P 1'
#
loop_
_entity.id
_entity.type
_entity.pdbx_description
1 polymer ?
#
loop_
_entity_poly.entity_id
_entity_poly.type
_entity_poly.pdbx_seq_one_letter_code
_entity_poly.pdbx_strand_id
1 'polypeptide(L)'
;AVGWNALSNVTTGGNNIGIGTGATVPTAAANNQIRMGNTNIGYAGIQVAWSVTSDSRWKNNIQKSDLGLRFINQLNPVSYVRKNDEFKTTEYGFIAQELEKSLLDFGATNNGIITKDDEGMLSVRYNDLLAPMVKAIQELTVQNENLKLENEALLKRLERIEEKLK
;
A
#
# COMPACT_ATOMS: atom_id res chain seq x y z
N ALA A 1 4.40 13.62 -24.83
CA ALA A 1 4.76 12.21 -25.06
C ALA A 1 6.15 12.10 -25.67
N VAL A 2 6.92 11.12 -25.23
CA VAL A 2 8.24 10.80 -25.78
C VAL A 2 8.33 9.30 -26.01
N GLY A 3 8.41 8.86 -27.26
CA GLY A 3 8.47 7.46 -27.68
C GLY A 3 7.38 7.09 -28.68
N TRP A 4 7.65 6.00 -29.45
CA TRP A 4 6.69 5.53 -30.44
C TRP A 4 5.40 5.09 -29.75
N ASN A 5 4.25 5.55 -30.27
CA ASN A 5 2.92 5.22 -29.74
C ASN A 5 2.68 5.60 -28.24
N ALA A 6 3.50 6.53 -27.69
CA ALA A 6 3.28 7.02 -26.32
C ALA A 6 2.01 7.88 -26.28
N LEU A 7 1.16 7.67 -25.27
CA LEU A 7 -0.17 8.29 -25.06
C LEU A 7 -1.18 8.06 -26.20
N SER A 8 -1.01 7.00 -26.99
CA SER A 8 -1.92 6.69 -28.10
C SER A 8 -3.36 6.41 -27.69
N ASN A 9 -3.58 6.03 -26.42
CA ASN A 9 -4.91 5.79 -25.89
C ASN A 9 -5.61 7.05 -25.35
N VAL A 10 -4.93 8.19 -25.26
CA VAL A 10 -5.55 9.44 -24.77
C VAL A 10 -6.60 9.92 -25.75
N THR A 11 -7.81 10.18 -25.26
CA THR A 11 -8.94 10.70 -26.04
C THR A 11 -9.17 12.18 -25.77
N THR A 12 -9.73 12.53 -24.64
CA THR A 12 -10.06 13.90 -24.23
C THR A 12 -9.19 14.41 -23.09
N GLY A 13 -8.40 13.53 -22.45
CA GLY A 13 -7.56 13.89 -21.30
C GLY A 13 -6.42 14.84 -21.66
N GLY A 14 -6.23 15.89 -20.84
CA GLY A 14 -5.15 16.88 -20.99
C GLY A 14 -4.08 16.73 -19.90
N ASN A 15 -2.93 17.41 -20.12
CA ASN A 15 -1.81 17.45 -19.17
C ASN A 15 -1.27 16.04 -18.77
N ASN A 16 -1.24 15.09 -19.73
CA ASN A 16 -0.73 13.74 -19.53
C ASN A 16 0.72 13.64 -20.00
N ILE A 17 1.55 12.89 -19.28
CA ILE A 17 2.95 12.62 -19.59
C ILE A 17 3.12 11.13 -19.88
N GLY A 18 3.56 10.79 -21.10
CA GLY A 18 3.94 9.43 -21.51
C GLY A 18 5.38 9.40 -21.96
N ILE A 19 6.19 8.53 -21.37
CA ILE A 19 7.60 8.34 -21.68
C ILE A 19 7.86 6.86 -21.96
N GLY A 20 8.36 6.56 -23.14
CA GLY A 20 8.65 5.20 -23.60
C GLY A 20 7.66 4.68 -24.66
N THR A 21 8.10 3.69 -25.41
CA THR A 21 7.27 3.04 -26.44
C THR A 21 6.02 2.42 -25.82
N GLY A 22 4.84 2.77 -26.38
CA GLY A 22 3.56 2.22 -25.93
C GLY A 22 3.20 2.60 -24.48
N ALA A 23 3.74 3.69 -23.94
CA ALA A 23 3.40 4.21 -22.62
C ALA A 23 1.98 4.80 -22.62
N THR A 24 0.98 3.98 -22.35
CA THR A 24 -0.45 4.36 -22.32
C THR A 24 -0.89 4.67 -20.88
N VAL A 25 -1.68 5.75 -20.73
CA VAL A 25 -2.22 6.13 -19.40
C VAL A 25 -3.34 5.19 -18.96
N PRO A 26 -3.55 5.00 -17.65
CA PRO A 26 -4.60 4.13 -17.13
C PRO A 26 -6.00 4.52 -17.59
N THR A 27 -6.30 5.83 -17.66
CA THR A 27 -7.63 6.33 -18.03
C THR A 27 -7.53 7.29 -19.20
N ALA A 28 -8.06 6.91 -20.35
CA ALA A 28 -7.90 7.61 -21.61
C ALA A 28 -8.49 9.04 -21.61
N ALA A 29 -9.58 9.26 -20.90
CA ALA A 29 -10.25 10.56 -20.82
C ALA A 29 -9.79 11.41 -19.61
N ALA A 30 -9.00 10.88 -18.68
CA ALA A 30 -8.58 11.61 -17.50
C ALA A 30 -7.37 12.52 -17.77
N ASN A 31 -7.28 13.57 -16.94
CA ASN A 31 -6.19 14.54 -16.98
C ASN A 31 -5.08 14.17 -15.95
N ASN A 32 -3.92 14.81 -16.10
CA ASN A 32 -2.87 14.86 -15.07
C ASN A 32 -2.28 13.50 -14.70
N GLN A 33 -2.11 12.61 -15.67
CA GLN A 33 -1.52 11.28 -15.46
C GLN A 33 -0.08 11.26 -15.97
N ILE A 34 0.76 10.44 -15.32
CA ILE A 34 2.13 10.14 -15.76
C ILE A 34 2.26 8.64 -15.96
N ARG A 35 2.74 8.23 -17.13
CA ARG A 35 3.12 6.85 -17.44
C ARG A 35 4.55 6.79 -17.96
N MET A 36 5.38 5.96 -17.32
CA MET A 36 6.73 5.64 -17.79
C MET A 36 6.79 4.16 -18.16
N GLY A 37 7.09 3.90 -19.44
CA GLY A 37 7.18 2.53 -19.97
C GLY A 37 5.85 1.80 -20.12
N ASN A 38 5.97 0.57 -20.56
CA ASN A 38 4.88 -0.39 -20.76
C ASN A 38 5.13 -1.67 -19.93
N THR A 39 4.35 -2.72 -20.17
CA THR A 39 4.43 -4.00 -19.45
C THR A 39 5.73 -4.79 -19.69
N ASN A 40 6.56 -4.41 -20.67
CA ASN A 40 7.84 -5.05 -20.96
C ASN A 40 9.03 -4.46 -20.20
N ILE A 41 8.81 -3.43 -19.36
CA ILE A 41 9.87 -2.84 -18.54
C ILE A 41 10.27 -3.84 -17.47
N GLY A 42 11.50 -4.34 -17.56
CA GLY A 42 12.10 -5.28 -16.57
C GLY A 42 12.89 -4.59 -15.46
N TYR A 43 13.26 -3.30 -15.63
CA TYR A 43 13.99 -2.54 -14.63
C TYR A 43 13.55 -1.08 -14.62
N ALA A 44 13.30 -0.54 -13.44
CA ALA A 44 13.06 0.89 -13.23
C ALA A 44 13.90 1.38 -12.05
N GLY A 45 14.89 2.21 -12.33
CA GLY A 45 15.83 2.72 -11.31
C GLY A 45 15.99 4.22 -11.38
N ILE A 46 16.12 4.83 -10.21
CA ILE A 46 16.49 6.24 -10.00
C ILE A 46 17.58 6.31 -8.94
N GLN A 47 18.44 7.32 -9.02
CA GLN A 47 19.61 7.44 -8.12
C GLN A 47 19.21 7.89 -6.70
N VAL A 48 18.10 8.60 -6.55
CA VAL A 48 17.58 9.07 -5.25
C VAL A 48 16.09 8.81 -5.16
N ALA A 49 15.57 8.62 -3.96
CA ALA A 49 14.14 8.39 -3.76
C ALA A 49 13.27 9.57 -4.24
N TRP A 50 12.08 9.27 -4.75
CA TRP A 50 11.09 10.29 -5.09
C TRP A 50 10.67 11.07 -3.86
N SER A 51 10.69 12.41 -3.94
CA SER A 51 10.09 13.28 -2.95
C SER A 51 8.61 13.49 -3.25
N VAL A 52 7.74 13.09 -2.33
CA VAL A 52 6.30 13.31 -2.43
C VAL A 52 5.91 14.45 -1.50
N THR A 53 5.24 15.48 -2.04
CA THR A 53 4.75 16.61 -1.23
C THR A 53 3.78 16.11 -0.17
N SER A 54 4.10 16.41 1.11
CA SER A 54 3.31 15.97 2.27
C SER A 54 3.03 17.10 3.26
N ASP A 55 3.15 18.34 2.83
CA ASP A 55 2.88 19.52 3.63
C ASP A 55 1.40 19.59 4.04
N SER A 56 1.12 19.98 5.29
CA SER A 56 -0.24 20.07 5.82
C SER A 56 -1.12 21.04 5.05
N ARG A 57 -0.53 22.07 4.44
CA ARG A 57 -1.25 23.05 3.58
C ARG A 57 -1.87 22.45 2.33
N TRP A 58 -1.43 21.26 1.94
CA TRP A 58 -1.98 20.48 0.81
C TRP A 58 -2.99 19.43 1.23
N LYS A 59 -3.29 19.32 2.53
CA LYS A 59 -4.14 18.26 3.07
C LYS A 59 -5.38 18.86 3.74
N ASN A 60 -6.52 18.26 3.47
CA ASN A 60 -7.79 18.57 4.12
C ASN A 60 -8.23 17.37 4.98
N ASN A 61 -9.08 17.62 5.97
CA ASN A 61 -9.70 16.59 6.81
C ASN A 61 -8.68 15.64 7.45
N ILE A 62 -7.60 16.20 8.01
CA ILE A 62 -6.55 15.41 8.65
C ILE A 62 -7.12 14.76 9.90
N GLN A 63 -7.14 13.42 9.92
CA GLN A 63 -7.60 12.60 11.03
C GLN A 63 -6.58 11.50 11.34
N LYS A 64 -6.73 10.88 12.52
CA LYS A 64 -5.95 9.66 12.84
C LYS A 64 -6.37 8.55 11.88
N SER A 65 -5.37 7.76 11.43
CA SER A 65 -5.66 6.59 10.56
C SER A 65 -6.62 5.62 11.26
N ASP A 66 -7.62 5.15 10.55
CA ASP A 66 -8.54 4.08 10.92
C ASP A 66 -8.00 2.69 10.56
N LEU A 67 -7.07 2.64 9.62
CA LEU A 67 -6.37 1.42 9.21
C LEU A 67 -5.16 1.19 10.13
N GLY A 68 -5.23 0.19 11.00
CA GLY A 68 -4.19 -0.16 11.96
C GLY A 68 -3.93 -1.67 12.01
N LEU A 69 -3.64 -2.21 13.20
CA LEU A 69 -3.24 -3.60 13.41
C LEU A 69 -4.26 -4.62 12.86
N ARG A 70 -5.54 -4.39 13.08
CA ARG A 70 -6.59 -5.28 12.56
C ARG A 70 -6.59 -5.35 11.03
N PHE A 71 -6.42 -4.21 10.37
CA PHE A 71 -6.33 -4.14 8.91
C PHE A 71 -5.07 -4.88 8.42
N ILE A 72 -3.90 -4.57 8.98
CA ILE A 72 -2.63 -5.19 8.58
C ILE A 72 -2.66 -6.71 8.77
N ASN A 73 -3.25 -7.20 9.84
CA ASN A 73 -3.38 -8.64 10.10
C ASN A 73 -4.36 -9.36 9.15
N GLN A 74 -5.23 -8.64 8.45
CA GLN A 74 -6.13 -9.21 7.46
C GLN A 74 -5.47 -9.32 6.08
N LEU A 75 -4.37 -8.61 5.84
CA LEU A 75 -3.68 -8.66 4.56
C LEU A 75 -3.00 -10.00 4.35
N ASN A 76 -2.98 -10.47 3.10
CA ASN A 76 -2.34 -11.72 2.69
C ASN A 76 -1.09 -11.40 1.84
N PRO A 77 0.12 -11.35 2.44
CA PRO A 77 1.36 -11.22 1.69
C PRO A 77 1.62 -12.47 0.87
N VAL A 78 1.96 -12.30 -0.40
CA VAL A 78 2.23 -13.40 -1.32
C VAL A 78 3.58 -13.22 -2.01
N SER A 79 4.14 -14.33 -2.49
CA SER A 79 5.22 -14.34 -3.47
C SER A 79 4.67 -14.77 -4.82
N TYR A 80 5.16 -14.19 -5.89
CA TYR A 80 4.70 -14.47 -7.25
C TYR A 80 5.81 -14.25 -8.28
N VAL A 81 5.57 -14.72 -9.50
CA VAL A 81 6.39 -14.42 -10.67
C VAL A 81 5.49 -13.72 -11.70
N ARG A 82 5.97 -12.67 -12.32
CA ARG A 82 5.21 -12.02 -13.42
C ARG A 82 5.13 -12.95 -14.63
N LYS A 83 3.97 -12.97 -15.28
CA LYS A 83 3.72 -13.83 -16.44
C LYS A 83 4.66 -13.56 -17.63
N ASN A 84 5.14 -12.33 -17.76
CA ASN A 84 6.05 -11.86 -18.81
C ASN A 84 7.51 -11.78 -18.36
N ASP A 85 7.86 -12.32 -17.19
CA ASP A 85 9.24 -12.37 -16.71
C ASP A 85 9.90 -13.68 -17.18
N GLU A 86 10.83 -13.56 -18.14
CA GLU A 86 11.60 -14.69 -18.70
C GLU A 86 12.55 -15.29 -17.66
N PHE A 87 13.05 -14.47 -16.72
CA PHE A 87 13.97 -14.89 -15.66
C PHE A 87 13.26 -15.55 -14.48
N LYS A 88 11.93 -15.53 -14.45
CA LYS A 88 11.10 -16.10 -13.37
C LYS A 88 11.50 -15.58 -12.00
N THR A 89 11.82 -14.30 -11.90
CA THR A 89 12.19 -13.63 -10.65
C THR A 89 11.04 -13.66 -9.66
N THR A 90 11.29 -14.16 -8.45
CA THR A 90 10.30 -14.13 -7.38
C THR A 90 10.16 -12.72 -6.82
N GLU A 91 8.95 -12.21 -6.84
CA GLU A 91 8.56 -10.93 -6.25
C GLU A 91 7.64 -11.16 -5.04
N TYR A 92 7.57 -10.18 -4.16
CA TYR A 92 6.72 -10.21 -2.98
C TYR A 92 5.76 -9.03 -2.99
N GLY A 93 4.53 -9.25 -2.60
CA GLY A 93 3.53 -8.19 -2.58
C GLY A 93 2.15 -8.70 -2.19
N PHE A 94 1.13 -8.06 -2.74
CA PHE A 94 -0.27 -8.36 -2.47
C PHE A 94 -1.03 -8.58 -3.77
N ILE A 95 -2.07 -9.41 -3.72
CA ILE A 95 -3.07 -9.49 -4.78
C ILE A 95 -4.01 -8.29 -4.62
N ALA A 96 -4.07 -7.43 -5.65
CA ALA A 96 -4.80 -6.17 -5.59
C ALA A 96 -6.29 -6.35 -5.27
N GLN A 97 -6.93 -7.43 -5.77
CA GLN A 97 -8.33 -7.78 -5.50
C GLN A 97 -8.57 -8.15 -4.02
N GLU A 98 -7.64 -8.86 -3.40
CA GLU A 98 -7.72 -9.22 -1.98
C GLU A 98 -7.53 -7.98 -1.08
N LEU A 99 -6.59 -7.12 -1.46
CA LEU A 99 -6.35 -5.85 -0.78
C LEU A 99 -7.56 -4.90 -0.91
N GLU A 100 -8.16 -4.79 -2.10
CA GLU A 100 -9.38 -4.01 -2.34
C GLU A 100 -10.52 -4.50 -1.43
N LYS A 101 -10.73 -5.81 -1.37
CA LYS A 101 -11.72 -6.41 -0.47
C LYS A 101 -11.46 -6.05 0.99
N SER A 102 -10.22 -6.19 1.45
CA SER A 102 -9.85 -5.84 2.83
C SER A 102 -10.10 -4.36 3.13
N LEU A 103 -9.78 -3.46 2.20
CA LEU A 103 -10.08 -2.03 2.34
C LEU A 103 -11.59 -1.76 2.45
N LEU A 104 -12.40 -2.43 1.64
CA LEU A 104 -13.87 -2.33 1.69
C LEU A 104 -14.43 -2.82 3.02
N ASP A 105 -13.93 -3.94 3.55
CA ASP A 105 -14.33 -4.50 4.85
C ASP A 105 -14.05 -3.53 6.02
N PHE A 106 -13.07 -2.64 5.87
CA PHE A 106 -12.75 -1.56 6.82
C PHE A 106 -13.42 -0.21 6.48
N GLY A 107 -14.30 -0.17 5.47
CA GLY A 107 -15.02 1.04 5.08
C GLY A 107 -14.20 2.05 4.26
N ALA A 108 -12.97 1.70 3.85
CA ALA A 108 -12.11 2.55 3.04
C ALA A 108 -12.50 2.48 1.55
N THR A 109 -13.71 2.93 1.21
CA THR A 109 -14.29 2.81 -0.14
C THR A 109 -13.71 3.79 -1.16
N ASN A 110 -13.26 4.97 -0.70
CA ASN A 110 -12.64 5.99 -1.55
C ASN A 110 -11.20 6.24 -1.08
N ASN A 111 -10.30 5.37 -1.50
CA ASN A 111 -8.90 5.41 -1.09
C ASN A 111 -7.96 5.52 -2.31
N GLY A 112 -6.73 5.98 -2.07
CA GLY A 112 -5.68 6.05 -3.10
C GLY A 112 -4.80 4.80 -3.19
N ILE A 113 -5.00 3.80 -2.31
CA ILE A 113 -4.14 2.61 -2.24
C ILE A 113 -4.34 1.73 -3.48
N ILE A 114 -5.60 1.60 -3.93
CA ILE A 114 -5.96 0.88 -5.15
C ILE A 114 -6.32 1.88 -6.24
N THR A 115 -5.78 1.67 -7.42
CA THR A 115 -6.20 2.36 -8.64
C THR A 115 -6.64 1.35 -9.69
N LYS A 116 -7.63 1.74 -10.51
CA LYS A 116 -8.20 0.90 -11.56
C LYS A 116 -8.10 1.63 -12.90
N ASP A 117 -7.68 0.93 -13.93
CA ASP A 117 -7.66 1.48 -15.28
C ASP A 117 -8.99 1.24 -16.04
N ASP A 118 -9.09 1.77 -17.26
CA ASP A 118 -10.28 1.64 -18.11
C ASP A 118 -10.58 0.17 -18.52
N GLU A 119 -9.58 -0.72 -18.45
CA GLU A 119 -9.72 -2.16 -18.75
C GLU A 119 -10.08 -2.96 -17.48
N GLY A 120 -10.14 -2.30 -16.32
CA GLY A 120 -10.45 -2.91 -15.04
C GLY A 120 -9.24 -3.53 -14.33
N MET A 121 -8.02 -3.33 -14.84
CA MET A 121 -6.80 -3.79 -14.18
C MET A 121 -6.53 -2.97 -12.93
N LEU A 122 -6.26 -3.65 -11.82
CA LEU A 122 -5.96 -3.02 -10.54
C LEU A 122 -4.45 -2.84 -10.35
N SER A 123 -4.09 -1.70 -9.74
CA SER A 123 -2.73 -1.39 -9.33
C SER A 123 -2.69 -0.95 -7.86
N VAL A 124 -1.58 -1.26 -7.17
CA VAL A 124 -1.39 -0.97 -5.75
C VAL A 124 -0.36 0.14 -5.57
N ARG A 125 -0.68 1.16 -4.79
CA ARG A 125 0.26 2.17 -4.31
C ARG A 125 0.86 1.71 -2.97
N TYR A 126 1.93 0.93 -3.03
CA TYR A 126 2.55 0.30 -1.86
C TYR A 126 2.97 1.30 -0.77
N ASN A 127 3.43 2.49 -1.15
CA ASN A 127 3.85 3.51 -0.19
C ASN A 127 2.70 3.99 0.72
N ASP A 128 1.47 3.89 0.27
CA ASP A 128 0.30 4.30 1.05
C ASP A 128 -0.02 3.32 2.19
N LEU A 129 0.60 2.13 2.20
CA LEU A 129 0.52 1.17 3.30
C LEU A 129 1.46 1.51 4.47
N LEU A 130 2.43 2.42 4.30
CA LEU A 130 3.37 2.78 5.36
C LEU A 130 2.67 3.39 6.59
N ALA A 131 1.71 4.28 6.39
CA ALA A 131 0.97 4.88 7.51
C ALA A 131 0.13 3.87 8.29
N PRO A 132 -0.67 2.98 7.66
CA PRO A 132 -1.30 1.83 8.32
C PRO A 132 -0.31 0.93 9.08
N MET A 133 0.85 0.63 8.50
CA MET A 133 1.88 -0.18 9.16
C MET A 133 2.43 0.49 10.42
N VAL A 134 2.73 1.80 10.36
CA VAL A 134 3.17 2.56 11.53
C VAL A 134 2.10 2.53 12.62
N LYS A 135 0.83 2.73 12.25
CA LYS A 135 -0.29 2.65 13.18
C LYS A 135 -0.40 1.26 13.82
N ALA A 136 -0.25 0.20 13.02
CA ALA A 136 -0.27 -1.17 13.53
C ALA A 136 0.85 -1.46 14.54
N ILE A 137 2.06 -0.96 14.29
CA ILE A 137 3.20 -1.07 15.21
C ILE A 137 2.90 -0.34 16.53
N GLN A 138 2.35 0.87 16.46
CA GLN A 138 1.96 1.64 17.65
C GLN A 138 0.92 0.89 18.49
N GLU A 139 -0.11 0.33 17.86
CA GLU A 139 -1.14 -0.46 18.54
C GLU A 139 -0.57 -1.74 19.17
N LEU A 140 0.31 -2.44 18.45
CA LEU A 140 0.99 -3.62 18.95
C LEU A 140 1.90 -3.30 20.15
N THR A 141 2.59 -2.16 20.12
CA THR A 141 3.41 -1.69 21.25
C THR A 141 2.58 -1.50 22.49
N VAL A 142 1.45 -0.80 22.38
CA VAL A 142 0.52 -0.61 23.52
C VAL A 142 -0.02 -1.93 24.05
N GLN A 143 -0.38 -2.88 23.18
CA GLN A 143 -0.83 -4.21 23.60
C GLN A 143 0.26 -4.97 24.35
N ASN A 144 1.51 -4.92 23.87
CA ASN A 144 2.64 -5.56 24.53
C ASN A 144 2.93 -4.96 25.92
N GLU A 145 2.84 -3.65 26.07
CA GLU A 145 3.01 -2.98 27.37
C GLU A 145 1.92 -3.39 28.35
N ASN A 146 0.67 -3.44 27.92
CA ASN A 146 -0.44 -3.91 28.76
C ASN A 146 -0.25 -5.38 29.20
N LEU A 147 0.14 -6.27 28.26
CA LEU A 147 0.41 -7.68 28.59
C LEU A 147 1.57 -7.83 29.57
N LYS A 148 2.61 -7.00 29.50
CA LYS A 148 3.70 -7.00 30.48
C LYS A 148 3.18 -6.64 31.88
N LEU A 149 2.38 -5.59 32.00
CA LEU A 149 1.79 -5.16 33.26
C LEU A 149 0.87 -6.23 33.87
N GLU A 150 0.06 -6.87 33.02
CA GLU A 150 -0.80 -7.98 33.46
C GLU A 150 0.03 -9.17 33.95
N ASN A 151 1.09 -9.54 33.24
CA ASN A 151 1.99 -10.61 33.65
C ASN A 151 2.69 -10.31 34.99
N GLU A 152 3.17 -9.08 35.19
CA GLU A 152 3.76 -8.66 36.47
C GLU A 152 2.74 -8.72 37.60
N ALA A 153 1.51 -8.33 37.37
CA ALA A 153 0.44 -8.43 38.38
C ALA A 153 0.10 -9.89 38.70
N LEU A 154 0.08 -10.77 37.70
CA LEU A 154 -0.13 -12.22 37.91
C LEU A 154 1.01 -12.86 38.68
N LEU A 155 2.27 -12.51 38.38
CA LEU A 155 3.43 -13.02 39.15
C LEU A 155 3.36 -12.63 40.63
N LYS A 156 3.08 -11.34 40.91
CA LYS A 156 2.89 -10.89 42.30
C LYS A 156 1.74 -11.59 42.99
N ARG A 157 0.68 -11.97 42.29
CA ARG A 157 -0.43 -12.74 42.85
C ARG A 157 -0.03 -14.17 43.12
N LEU A 158 0.74 -14.82 42.26
CA LEU A 158 1.28 -16.16 42.46
C LEU A 158 2.20 -16.22 43.68
N GLU A 159 3.15 -15.31 43.81
CA GLU A 159 4.04 -15.21 44.97
C GLU A 159 3.26 -15.13 46.30
N ARG A 160 2.22 -14.29 46.37
CA ARG A 160 1.35 -14.19 47.55
C ARG A 160 0.59 -15.49 47.87
N ILE A 161 0.22 -16.26 46.87
CA ILE A 161 -0.46 -17.54 47.04
C ILE A 161 0.54 -18.59 47.56
N GLU A 162 1.73 -18.64 47.01
CA GLU A 162 2.80 -19.53 47.42
C GLU A 162 3.24 -19.26 48.86
N GLU A 163 3.32 -17.99 49.26
CA GLU A 163 3.60 -17.61 50.66
C GLU A 163 2.52 -18.08 51.65
N LYS A 164 1.26 -18.13 51.22
CA LYS A 164 0.14 -18.62 52.06
C LYS A 164 0.02 -20.12 52.17
N LEU A 165 0.68 -20.87 51.29
CA LEU A 165 0.68 -22.33 51.23
C LEU A 165 1.86 -22.94 51.99
N LYS A 166 2.81 -22.12 52.44
CA LYS A 166 3.93 -22.48 53.32
C LYS A 166 3.54 -22.34 54.79
#